data_326080a7faa7ac105e732b9ef0421000
#
_entry.id   326080a7faa7ac105e732b9ef0421000
#
_cell.length_a   1.000
_cell.length_b   1.000
_cell.length_c   1.000
_cell.angle_alpha   90.00
_cell.angle_beta   90.00
_cell.angle_gamma   90.00
#
_symmetry.space_group_name_H-M   'P 1'
#
loop_
_entity.id
_entity.type
_entity.pdbx_description
1 polymer ?
#
loop_
_entity_poly.entity_id
_entity_poly.type
_entity_poly.pdbx_seq_one_letter_code
_entity_poly.pdbx_strand_id
1 'polypeptide(L)'
;MFVLIAGSGKLGIGLARAMSSRQDDVVIVDNGLDDGRMGEAFDGIIVDGDPMDLDVLEKAGIRKAKLFIAVTADDNVNVFCVEAARTLFGVPKALARIADPDREAFFREAGLETVCPTISGINQVLEIILEDRFSAISTNLDPSIICVHPPEAWLGKPYSRIQVPDRMKIVGILKQGHLAKLSGRDVLRQEDTVVVSRGREREGRLWIA
;
A
#
# COMPACT_ATOMS: atom_id res chain seq x y z
N MET A 1 -2.28 10.33 -16.49
CA MET A 1 -3.62 9.95 -15.93
C MET A 1 -4.08 11.11 -15.05
N PHE A 2 -5.41 11.42 -15.01
CA PHE A 2 -5.90 12.47 -14.12
C PHE A 2 -6.14 11.93 -12.70
N VAL A 3 -5.45 12.51 -11.72
CA VAL A 3 -5.44 12.10 -10.32
C VAL A 3 -5.88 13.26 -9.44
N LEU A 4 -6.84 13.02 -8.56
CA LEU A 4 -7.27 14.00 -7.56
C LEU A 4 -6.88 13.51 -6.16
N ILE A 5 -6.22 14.37 -5.39
CA ILE A 5 -5.77 14.07 -4.03
C ILE A 5 -6.45 15.05 -3.06
N ALA A 6 -7.18 14.54 -2.08
CA ALA A 6 -7.71 15.30 -0.97
C ALA A 6 -6.74 15.22 0.22
N GLY A 7 -6.20 16.36 0.61
CA GLY A 7 -5.24 16.49 1.71
C GLY A 7 -3.81 16.82 1.25
N SER A 8 -3.28 17.94 1.75
CA SER A 8 -1.92 18.44 1.48
C SER A 8 -0.93 18.15 2.60
N GLY A 9 -1.20 17.17 3.44
CA GLY A 9 -0.25 16.69 4.44
C GLY A 9 0.99 16.04 3.81
N LYS A 10 1.97 15.63 4.62
CA LYS A 10 3.22 15.01 4.14
C LYS A 10 2.99 13.86 3.15
N LEU A 11 1.98 13.03 3.41
CA LEU A 11 1.63 11.91 2.53
C LEU A 11 1.05 12.41 1.20
N GLY A 12 0.09 13.36 1.24
CA GLY A 12 -0.54 13.90 0.04
C GLY A 12 0.45 14.60 -0.88
N ILE A 13 1.30 15.47 -0.32
CA ILE A 13 2.38 16.14 -1.07
C ILE A 13 3.37 15.12 -1.65
N GLY A 14 3.76 14.12 -0.86
CA GLY A 14 4.67 13.06 -1.34
C GLY A 14 4.08 12.29 -2.52
N LEU A 15 2.80 11.92 -2.43
CA LEU A 15 2.08 11.24 -3.51
C LEU A 15 1.95 12.12 -4.74
N ALA A 16 1.59 13.39 -4.56
CA ALA A 16 1.46 14.33 -5.66
C ALA A 16 2.77 14.48 -6.46
N ARG A 17 3.88 14.66 -5.77
CA ARG A 17 5.21 14.73 -6.41
C ARG A 17 5.57 13.43 -7.14
N ALA A 18 5.32 12.29 -6.50
CA ALA A 18 5.62 10.99 -7.10
C ALA A 18 4.79 10.72 -8.35
N MET A 19 3.53 11.16 -8.39
CA MET A 19 2.65 11.00 -9.54
C MET A 19 2.95 12.01 -10.64
N SER A 20 3.22 13.28 -10.29
CA SER A 20 3.67 14.30 -11.23
C SER A 20 4.96 13.88 -11.93
N SER A 21 5.95 13.32 -11.22
CA SER A 21 7.17 12.80 -11.83
C SER A 21 6.94 11.64 -12.82
N ARG A 22 5.78 10.99 -12.78
CA ARG A 22 5.32 9.97 -13.74
C ARG A 22 4.52 10.55 -14.92
N GLN A 23 4.45 11.89 -15.01
CA GLN A 23 3.65 12.61 -16.01
C GLN A 23 2.14 12.37 -15.86
N ASP A 24 1.66 12.15 -14.63
CA ASP A 24 0.24 12.16 -14.33
C ASP A 24 -0.23 13.62 -14.11
N ASP A 25 -1.44 13.96 -14.55
CA ASP A 25 -2.09 15.23 -14.27
C ASP A 25 -2.63 15.21 -12.84
N VAL A 26 -2.01 15.95 -11.92
CA VAL A 26 -2.33 15.88 -10.49
C VAL A 26 -3.00 17.16 -10.03
N VAL A 27 -4.13 17.01 -9.32
CA VAL A 27 -4.81 18.09 -8.60
C VAL A 27 -4.83 17.75 -7.12
N ILE A 28 -4.49 18.72 -6.26
CA ILE A 28 -4.64 18.61 -4.80
C ILE A 28 -5.76 19.55 -4.35
N VAL A 29 -6.61 19.05 -3.45
CA VAL A 29 -7.64 19.84 -2.74
C VAL A 29 -7.34 19.84 -1.26
N ASP A 30 -7.25 21.02 -0.65
CA ASP A 30 -7.08 21.18 0.80
C ASP A 30 -7.51 22.60 1.21
N ASN A 31 -8.04 22.78 2.40
CA ASN A 31 -8.48 24.06 2.95
C ASN A 31 -7.39 24.81 3.77
N GLY A 32 -6.16 24.47 3.63
CA GLY A 32 -5.03 25.05 4.38
C GLY A 32 -3.73 24.92 3.64
N LEU A 33 -3.80 24.97 2.33
CA LEU A 33 -2.64 24.88 1.46
C LEU A 33 -1.72 26.09 1.64
N ASP A 34 -0.50 25.80 2.05
CA ASP A 34 0.63 26.70 1.97
C ASP A 34 1.45 26.33 0.72
N ASP A 35 1.39 27.19 -0.31
CA ASP A 35 2.08 27.00 -1.60
C ASP A 35 3.58 26.73 -1.42
N GLY A 36 4.18 27.23 -0.34
CA GLY A 36 5.60 26.99 -0.03
C GLY A 36 5.93 25.54 0.29
N ARG A 37 4.96 24.71 0.70
CA ARG A 37 5.19 23.29 1.02
C ARG A 37 5.34 22.41 -0.21
N MET A 38 4.76 22.81 -1.33
CA MET A 38 4.80 22.01 -2.56
C MET A 38 6.17 22.06 -3.25
N GLY A 39 6.93 23.17 -3.07
CA GLY A 39 8.22 23.37 -3.71
C GLY A 39 8.12 23.55 -5.22
N GLU A 40 9.20 23.99 -5.84
CA GLU A 40 9.27 24.31 -7.29
C GLU A 40 9.10 23.09 -8.22
N ALA A 41 9.19 21.88 -7.68
CA ALA A 41 9.15 20.64 -8.47
C ALA A 41 7.72 20.07 -8.71
N PHE A 42 6.68 20.71 -8.18
CA PHE A 42 5.31 20.30 -8.41
C PHE A 42 4.67 21.24 -9.45
N ASP A 43 4.31 20.69 -10.60
CA ASP A 43 3.66 21.40 -11.69
C ASP A 43 2.13 21.10 -11.81
N GLY A 44 1.57 20.45 -10.76
CA GLY A 44 0.14 20.16 -10.70
C GLY A 44 -0.70 21.37 -10.28
N ILE A 45 -2.01 21.15 -10.21
CA ILE A 45 -2.99 22.17 -9.84
C ILE A 45 -3.30 22.04 -8.34
N ILE A 46 -3.39 23.19 -7.68
CA ILE A 46 -3.79 23.32 -6.29
C ILE A 46 -5.16 23.98 -6.26
N VAL A 47 -6.11 23.37 -5.58
CA VAL A 47 -7.45 23.91 -5.33
C VAL A 47 -7.62 24.13 -3.83
N ASP A 48 -7.74 25.39 -3.43
CA ASP A 48 -8.04 25.76 -2.05
C ASP A 48 -9.53 25.56 -1.79
N GLY A 49 -9.85 24.73 -0.79
CA GLY A 49 -11.22 24.44 -0.37
C GLY A 49 -11.35 23.16 0.45
N ASP A 50 -12.50 23.01 1.08
CA ASP A 50 -12.82 21.81 1.87
C ASP A 50 -13.08 20.62 0.95
N PRO A 51 -12.33 19.50 1.07
CA PRO A 51 -12.57 18.30 0.27
C PRO A 51 -13.93 17.62 0.57
N MET A 52 -14.62 17.98 1.65
CA MET A 52 -15.99 17.54 1.90
C MET A 52 -17.03 18.34 1.11
N ASP A 53 -16.67 19.50 0.57
CA ASP A 53 -17.55 20.28 -0.28
C ASP A 53 -17.54 19.70 -1.71
N LEU A 54 -18.69 19.17 -2.14
CA LEU A 54 -18.85 18.54 -3.45
C LEU A 54 -18.63 19.52 -4.60
N ASP A 55 -18.97 20.81 -4.42
CA ASP A 55 -18.75 21.84 -5.42
C ASP A 55 -17.25 22.12 -5.60
N VAL A 56 -16.48 22.04 -4.51
CA VAL A 56 -15.00 22.13 -4.56
C VAL A 56 -14.41 20.96 -5.31
N LEU A 57 -14.87 19.74 -5.04
CA LEU A 57 -14.43 18.55 -5.77
C LEU A 57 -14.80 18.63 -7.28
N GLU A 58 -15.99 19.15 -7.61
CA GLU A 58 -16.37 19.35 -9.01
C GLU A 58 -15.47 20.38 -9.71
N LYS A 59 -15.19 21.52 -9.07
CA LYS A 59 -14.26 22.53 -9.59
C LYS A 59 -12.85 21.96 -9.76
N ALA A 60 -12.44 21.06 -8.87
CA ALA A 60 -11.17 20.35 -8.98
C ALA A 60 -11.14 19.28 -10.09
N GLY A 61 -12.29 19.02 -10.73
CA GLY A 61 -12.38 18.11 -11.88
C GLY A 61 -12.56 16.64 -11.53
N ILE A 62 -13.16 16.32 -10.37
CA ILE A 62 -13.34 14.94 -9.89
C ILE A 62 -14.01 14.01 -10.91
N ARG A 63 -14.93 14.52 -11.74
CA ARG A 63 -15.59 13.72 -12.79
C ARG A 63 -14.65 13.21 -13.89
N LYS A 64 -13.47 13.81 -14.03
CA LYS A 64 -12.43 13.38 -14.99
C LYS A 64 -11.42 12.43 -14.31
N ALA A 65 -11.45 12.34 -12.98
CA ALA A 65 -10.46 11.57 -12.23
C ALA A 65 -10.56 10.07 -12.58
N LYS A 66 -9.41 9.47 -12.81
CA LYS A 66 -9.25 8.01 -12.90
C LYS A 66 -8.85 7.41 -11.58
N LEU A 67 -8.30 8.25 -10.70
CA LEU A 67 -7.89 7.91 -9.36
C LEU A 67 -8.20 9.08 -8.43
N PHE A 68 -8.87 8.79 -7.31
CA PHE A 68 -9.08 9.70 -6.20
C PHE A 68 -8.40 9.15 -4.95
N ILE A 69 -7.67 10.00 -4.23
CA ILE A 69 -6.96 9.60 -3.01
C ILE A 69 -7.28 10.58 -1.89
N ALA A 70 -7.93 10.11 -0.82
CA ALA A 70 -8.20 10.90 0.36
C ALA A 70 -7.18 10.58 1.45
N VAL A 71 -6.35 11.56 1.80
CA VAL A 71 -5.22 11.44 2.74
C VAL A 71 -5.15 12.62 3.71
N THR A 72 -6.29 13.18 4.07
CA THR A 72 -6.38 14.21 5.11
C THR A 72 -6.00 13.65 6.48
N ALA A 73 -5.93 14.50 7.50
CA ALA A 73 -5.64 14.05 8.86
C ALA A 73 -6.82 13.31 9.52
N ASP A 74 -8.05 13.50 9.03
CA ASP A 74 -9.27 12.94 9.60
C ASP A 74 -9.77 11.73 8.77
N ASP A 75 -9.85 10.58 9.40
CA ASP A 75 -10.29 9.33 8.78
C ASP A 75 -11.76 9.40 8.29
N ASN A 76 -12.64 10.15 8.99
CA ASN A 76 -14.06 10.28 8.58
C ASN A 76 -14.17 11.11 7.30
N VAL A 77 -13.38 12.20 7.21
CA VAL A 77 -13.27 13.00 5.99
C VAL A 77 -12.80 12.13 4.83
N ASN A 78 -11.79 11.31 5.04
CA ASN A 78 -11.25 10.44 4.00
C ASN A 78 -12.28 9.41 3.53
N VAL A 79 -13.02 8.79 4.45
CA VAL A 79 -14.10 7.85 4.11
C VAL A 79 -15.21 8.54 3.33
N PHE A 80 -15.68 9.70 3.82
CA PHE A 80 -16.73 10.47 3.16
C PHE A 80 -16.33 10.82 1.72
N CYS A 81 -15.13 11.38 1.55
CA CYS A 81 -14.65 11.80 0.23
C CYS A 81 -14.53 10.63 -0.75
N VAL A 82 -14.05 9.47 -0.30
CA VAL A 82 -13.94 8.27 -1.14
C VAL A 82 -15.30 7.73 -1.52
N GLU A 83 -16.25 7.68 -0.58
CA GLU A 83 -17.63 7.26 -0.88
C GLU A 83 -18.30 8.22 -1.85
N ALA A 84 -18.16 9.54 -1.67
CA ALA A 84 -18.68 10.54 -2.59
C ALA A 84 -18.03 10.38 -4.00
N ALA A 85 -16.72 10.20 -4.06
CA ALA A 85 -16.00 10.00 -5.32
C ALA A 85 -16.52 8.79 -6.10
N ARG A 86 -16.78 7.68 -5.41
CA ARG A 86 -17.29 6.44 -6.02
C ARG A 86 -18.75 6.55 -6.42
N THR A 87 -19.61 6.98 -5.48
CA THR A 87 -21.06 6.87 -5.62
C THR A 87 -21.68 8.03 -6.36
N LEU A 88 -21.21 9.27 -6.15
CA LEU A 88 -21.76 10.47 -6.76
C LEU A 88 -21.06 10.86 -8.05
N PHE A 89 -19.74 10.65 -8.13
CA PHE A 89 -18.92 11.08 -9.25
C PHE A 89 -18.47 9.94 -10.17
N GLY A 90 -18.66 8.68 -9.76
CA GLY A 90 -18.32 7.51 -10.57
C GLY A 90 -16.83 7.33 -10.83
N VAL A 91 -15.97 7.79 -9.89
CA VAL A 91 -14.52 7.62 -10.03
C VAL A 91 -14.18 6.13 -9.96
N PRO A 92 -13.48 5.57 -10.95
CA PRO A 92 -13.29 4.12 -11.05
C PRO A 92 -12.39 3.54 -9.97
N LYS A 93 -11.47 4.34 -9.43
CA LYS A 93 -10.59 3.94 -8.33
C LYS A 93 -10.48 5.04 -7.30
N ALA A 94 -10.87 4.74 -6.06
CA ALA A 94 -10.81 5.68 -4.95
C ALA A 94 -10.26 4.99 -3.70
N LEU A 95 -9.31 5.64 -3.01
CA LEU A 95 -8.55 5.09 -1.90
C LEU A 95 -8.57 6.04 -0.70
N ALA A 96 -8.87 5.53 0.49
CA ALA A 96 -8.85 6.27 1.75
C ALA A 96 -7.64 5.91 2.62
N ARG A 97 -6.97 6.93 3.15
CA ARG A 97 -6.08 6.75 4.29
C ARG A 97 -6.92 6.61 5.56
N ILE A 98 -6.67 5.54 6.31
CA ILE A 98 -7.24 5.32 7.66
C ILE A 98 -6.06 5.13 8.61
N ALA A 99 -5.93 6.01 9.59
CA ALA A 99 -4.78 5.99 10.51
C ALA A 99 -4.94 4.94 11.61
N ASP A 100 -6.17 4.68 12.03
CA ASP A 100 -6.52 3.71 13.05
C ASP A 100 -6.62 2.29 12.44
N PRO A 101 -5.79 1.32 12.88
CA PRO A 101 -5.79 -0.05 12.36
C PRO A 101 -7.13 -0.78 12.50
N ASP A 102 -7.83 -0.60 13.63
CA ASP A 102 -9.09 -1.30 13.89
C ASP A 102 -10.19 -0.77 12.96
N ARG A 103 -10.20 0.54 12.73
CA ARG A 103 -11.11 1.19 11.79
C ARG A 103 -10.79 0.82 10.34
N GLU A 104 -9.51 0.74 9.99
CA GLU A 104 -9.10 0.34 8.65
C GLU A 104 -9.62 -1.07 8.31
N ALA A 105 -9.48 -2.02 9.23
CA ALA A 105 -9.99 -3.37 9.04
C ALA A 105 -11.51 -3.38 8.78
N PHE A 106 -12.28 -2.59 9.55
CA PHE A 106 -13.72 -2.45 9.36
C PHE A 106 -14.09 -1.89 7.97
N PHE A 107 -13.46 -0.79 7.54
CA PHE A 107 -13.77 -0.17 6.25
C PHE A 107 -13.34 -1.03 5.06
N ARG A 108 -12.23 -1.74 5.18
CA ARG A 108 -11.77 -2.70 4.16
C ARG A 108 -12.75 -3.87 4.02
N GLU A 109 -13.28 -4.41 5.12
CA GLU A 109 -14.33 -5.44 5.09
C GLU A 109 -15.64 -4.92 4.48
N ALA A 110 -15.95 -3.63 4.68
CA ALA A 110 -17.06 -2.95 4.04
C ALA A 110 -16.84 -2.66 2.54
N GLY A 111 -15.68 -2.99 1.99
CA GLY A 111 -15.38 -2.88 0.56
C GLY A 111 -14.76 -1.55 0.12
N LEU A 112 -14.20 -0.76 1.05
CA LEU A 112 -13.39 0.40 0.69
C LEU A 112 -11.96 -0.04 0.37
N GLU A 113 -11.35 0.57 -0.63
CA GLU A 113 -9.90 0.50 -0.80
C GLU A 113 -9.23 1.44 0.22
N THR A 114 -8.42 0.88 1.11
CA THR A 114 -7.83 1.61 2.23
C THR A 114 -6.32 1.41 2.30
N VAL A 115 -5.64 2.36 2.92
CA VAL A 115 -4.24 2.25 3.35
C VAL A 115 -4.12 2.72 4.79
N CYS A 116 -3.44 1.94 5.62
CA CYS A 116 -3.13 2.31 7.01
C CYS A 116 -1.62 2.56 7.16
N PRO A 117 -1.19 3.83 7.23
CA PRO A 117 0.23 4.15 7.44
C PRO A 117 0.76 3.62 8.77
N THR A 118 -0.10 3.51 9.78
CA THR A 118 0.26 2.97 11.10
C THR A 118 0.68 1.51 10.98
N ILE A 119 -0.12 0.66 10.31
CA ILE A 119 0.23 -0.74 10.08
C ILE A 119 1.51 -0.84 9.25
N SER A 120 1.62 -0.05 8.18
CA SER A 120 2.82 -0.03 7.33
C SER A 120 4.07 0.35 8.12
N GLY A 121 3.97 1.37 8.98
CA GLY A 121 5.06 1.79 9.85
C GLY A 121 5.45 0.74 10.89
N ILE A 122 4.46 0.10 11.54
CA ILE A 122 4.70 -0.99 12.50
C ILE A 122 5.45 -2.14 11.81
N ASN A 123 4.98 -2.58 10.65
CA ASN A 123 5.61 -3.66 9.91
C ASN A 123 7.06 -3.31 9.54
N GLN A 124 7.30 -2.08 9.07
CA GLN A 124 8.64 -1.63 8.72
C GLN A 124 9.58 -1.58 9.93
N VAL A 125 9.09 -1.14 11.09
CA VAL A 125 9.88 -1.14 12.35
C VAL A 125 10.18 -2.57 12.79
N LEU A 126 9.18 -3.46 12.73
CA LEU A 126 9.38 -4.87 13.08
C LEU A 126 10.37 -5.56 12.15
N GLU A 127 10.35 -5.27 10.85
CA GLU A 127 11.34 -5.75 9.88
C GLU A 127 12.78 -5.34 10.28
N ILE A 128 12.97 -4.09 10.72
CA ILE A 128 14.28 -3.59 11.16
C ILE A 128 14.72 -4.25 12.47
N ILE A 129 13.82 -4.45 13.43
CA ILE A 129 14.15 -4.98 14.77
C ILE A 129 14.39 -6.49 14.72
N LEU A 130 13.61 -7.19 13.91
CA LEU A 130 13.63 -8.65 13.83
C LEU A 130 14.70 -9.18 12.88
N GLU A 131 15.77 -8.45 12.66
CA GLU A 131 16.88 -8.64 11.71
C GLU A 131 17.27 -10.09 11.38
N ASP A 132 16.70 -11.10 12.00
CA ASP A 132 17.33 -12.42 12.01
C ASP A 132 16.46 -13.63 11.64
N ARG A 133 15.19 -13.53 11.26
CA ARG A 133 14.51 -14.80 10.93
C ARG A 133 13.56 -14.82 9.72
N PHE A 134 12.87 -13.76 9.40
CA PHE A 134 12.00 -13.70 8.21
C PHE A 134 11.72 -12.23 7.84
N SER A 135 12.61 -11.56 7.11
CA SER A 135 12.27 -10.30 6.43
C SER A 135 11.13 -10.59 5.48
N ALA A 136 9.90 -10.42 5.93
CA ALA A 136 8.76 -10.48 5.05
C ALA A 136 8.77 -9.21 4.19
N ILE A 137 9.18 -9.30 2.94
CA ILE A 137 8.92 -8.26 1.97
C ILE A 137 7.40 -8.26 1.81
N SER A 138 6.73 -7.32 2.48
CA SER A 138 5.29 -7.17 2.40
C SER A 138 4.88 -6.99 0.94
N THR A 139 4.30 -8.02 0.35
CA THR A 139 3.61 -7.89 -0.92
C THR A 139 2.17 -7.49 -0.62
N ASN A 140 1.71 -6.38 -1.19
CA ASN A 140 0.32 -5.93 -1.11
C ASN A 140 -0.67 -6.88 -1.83
N LEU A 141 -0.27 -8.11 -2.14
CA LEU A 141 -1.02 -8.98 -3.04
C LEU A 141 -1.97 -9.94 -2.32
N ASP A 142 -1.53 -10.64 -1.32
CA ASP A 142 -2.36 -11.55 -0.52
C ASP A 142 -1.66 -11.77 0.83
N PRO A 143 -2.31 -11.56 1.98
CA PRO A 143 -1.70 -11.80 3.29
C PRO A 143 -1.31 -13.27 3.52
N SER A 144 -1.76 -14.17 2.67
CA SER A 144 -1.33 -15.57 2.67
C SER A 144 -0.02 -15.83 1.91
N ILE A 145 0.50 -14.84 1.17
CA ILE A 145 1.76 -14.94 0.43
C ILE A 145 2.75 -13.94 1.01
N ILE A 146 3.87 -14.42 1.47
CA ILE A 146 4.98 -13.63 1.99
C ILE A 146 6.24 -13.91 1.19
N CYS A 147 7.03 -12.86 0.97
CA CYS A 147 8.37 -12.98 0.40
C CYS A 147 9.38 -12.86 1.53
N VAL A 148 10.32 -13.78 1.61
CA VAL A 148 11.33 -13.82 2.69
C VAL A 148 12.72 -13.97 2.11
N HIS A 149 13.71 -13.33 2.72
CA HIS A 149 15.11 -13.66 2.44
C HIS A 149 15.44 -15.02 3.07
N PRO A 150 16.23 -15.89 2.38
CA PRO A 150 16.55 -17.20 2.90
C PRO A 150 17.39 -17.07 4.17
N PRO A 151 16.96 -17.66 5.31
CA PRO A 151 17.80 -17.78 6.49
C PRO A 151 19.11 -18.52 6.16
N GLU A 152 20.20 -18.24 6.87
CA GLU A 152 21.49 -18.92 6.67
C GLU A 152 21.36 -20.44 6.65
N ALA A 153 20.48 -21.00 7.50
CA ALA A 153 20.20 -22.43 7.54
C ALA A 153 19.65 -23.03 6.24
N TRP A 154 19.16 -22.20 5.31
CA TRP A 154 18.63 -22.63 4.02
C TRP A 154 19.64 -22.49 2.88
N LEU A 155 20.68 -21.67 3.06
CA LEU A 155 21.66 -21.38 2.03
C LEU A 155 22.42 -22.65 1.59
N GLY A 156 22.64 -22.77 0.30
CA GLY A 156 23.33 -23.91 -0.29
C GLY A 156 22.56 -25.24 -0.28
N LYS A 157 21.35 -25.28 0.28
CA LYS A 157 20.50 -26.48 0.27
C LYS A 157 19.57 -26.47 -0.95
N PRO A 158 19.33 -27.65 -1.57
CA PRO A 158 18.25 -27.77 -2.55
C PRO A 158 16.91 -27.35 -1.91
N TYR A 159 16.13 -26.49 -2.60
CA TYR A 159 14.88 -25.98 -2.01
C TYR A 159 13.90 -27.10 -1.65
N SER A 160 13.93 -28.25 -2.33
CA SER A 160 13.14 -29.44 -2.04
C SER A 160 13.46 -30.09 -0.68
N ARG A 161 14.59 -29.73 -0.06
CA ARG A 161 15.02 -30.24 1.24
C ARG A 161 14.88 -29.21 2.36
N ILE A 162 14.34 -28.03 2.05
CA ILE A 162 14.15 -26.97 3.04
C ILE A 162 12.89 -27.27 3.83
N GLN A 163 13.05 -27.31 5.14
CA GLN A 163 11.94 -27.41 6.07
C GLN A 163 11.46 -26.00 6.41
N VAL A 164 10.22 -25.70 6.05
CA VAL A 164 9.53 -24.47 6.47
C VAL A 164 8.68 -24.77 7.69
N PRO A 165 8.40 -23.77 8.54
CA PRO A 165 7.49 -23.92 9.69
C PRO A 165 6.14 -24.52 9.27
N ASP A 166 5.48 -25.19 10.22
CA ASP A 166 4.16 -25.76 10.02
C ASP A 166 3.21 -24.75 9.40
N ARG A 167 2.42 -25.22 8.43
CA ARG A 167 1.46 -24.44 7.64
C ARG A 167 2.06 -23.46 6.62
N MET A 168 3.37 -23.47 6.40
CA MET A 168 3.99 -22.74 5.31
C MET A 168 4.42 -23.68 4.19
N LYS A 169 4.41 -23.17 2.95
CA LYS A 169 4.92 -23.88 1.78
C LYS A 169 5.71 -22.92 0.90
N ILE A 170 6.87 -23.33 0.43
CA ILE A 170 7.58 -22.59 -0.60
C ILE A 170 6.79 -22.75 -1.89
N VAL A 171 6.34 -21.63 -2.46
CA VAL A 171 5.57 -21.59 -3.71
C VAL A 171 6.39 -21.06 -4.88
N GLY A 172 7.52 -20.40 -4.61
CA GLY A 172 8.40 -19.89 -5.65
C GLY A 172 9.69 -19.30 -5.09
N ILE A 173 10.61 -18.96 -5.98
CA ILE A 173 11.82 -18.19 -5.67
C ILE A 173 11.93 -17.07 -6.69
N LEU A 174 12.16 -15.85 -6.22
CA LEU A 174 12.48 -14.73 -7.09
C LEU A 174 14.02 -14.63 -7.19
N LYS A 175 14.53 -14.63 -8.40
CA LYS A 175 15.92 -14.34 -8.74
C LYS A 175 15.96 -12.99 -9.44
N GLN A 176 16.67 -12.03 -8.87
CA GLN A 176 16.71 -10.65 -9.39
C GLN A 176 15.29 -10.05 -9.64
N GLY A 177 14.35 -10.33 -8.75
CA GLY A 177 12.98 -9.83 -8.86
C GLY A 177 12.06 -10.61 -9.82
N HIS A 178 12.53 -11.61 -10.52
CA HIS A 178 11.75 -12.44 -11.45
C HIS A 178 11.49 -13.83 -10.89
N LEU A 179 10.24 -14.32 -11.04
CA LEU A 179 9.89 -15.67 -10.61
C LEU A 179 10.70 -16.71 -11.41
N ALA A 180 11.53 -17.46 -10.71
CA ALA A 180 12.35 -18.50 -11.32
C ALA A 180 11.56 -19.81 -11.47
N LYS A 181 11.71 -20.47 -12.62
CA LYS A 181 11.25 -21.85 -12.79
C LYS A 181 12.22 -22.76 -12.03
N LEU A 182 11.75 -23.35 -10.94
CA LEU A 182 12.58 -24.16 -10.06
C LEU A 182 12.64 -25.61 -10.51
N SER A 183 13.85 -26.20 -10.45
CA SER A 183 14.05 -27.64 -10.42
C SER A 183 14.36 -28.08 -8.98
N GLY A 184 13.97 -29.27 -8.56
CA GLY A 184 14.20 -29.76 -7.19
C GLY A 184 15.68 -29.82 -6.76
N ARG A 185 16.62 -29.52 -7.67
CA ARG A 185 18.07 -29.49 -7.43
C ARG A 185 18.62 -28.07 -7.25
N ASP A 186 17.84 -27.04 -7.56
CA ASP A 186 18.27 -25.66 -7.41
C ASP A 186 18.54 -25.36 -5.92
N VAL A 187 19.66 -24.69 -5.67
CA VAL A 187 20.06 -24.30 -4.32
C VAL A 187 19.74 -22.83 -4.08
N LEU A 188 19.36 -22.50 -2.84
CA LEU A 188 19.13 -21.12 -2.44
C LEU A 188 20.45 -20.37 -2.21
N ARG A 189 20.47 -19.12 -2.66
CA ARG A 189 21.57 -18.16 -2.48
C ARG A 189 21.08 -16.99 -1.63
N GLN A 190 21.99 -16.24 -1.08
CA GLN A 190 21.67 -15.10 -0.21
C GLN A 190 20.90 -13.99 -0.93
N GLU A 191 21.15 -13.81 -2.23
CA GLU A 191 20.48 -12.83 -3.07
C GLU A 191 19.08 -13.26 -3.55
N ASP A 192 18.68 -14.51 -3.31
CA ASP A 192 17.37 -15.01 -3.71
C ASP A 192 16.27 -14.51 -2.73
N THR A 193 15.06 -14.37 -3.23
CA THR A 193 13.88 -14.12 -2.39
C THR A 193 12.96 -15.32 -2.48
N VAL A 194 12.61 -15.91 -1.35
CA VAL A 194 11.73 -17.08 -1.27
C VAL A 194 10.29 -16.63 -1.10
N VAL A 195 9.41 -17.08 -1.98
CA VAL A 195 7.97 -16.82 -1.89
C VAL A 195 7.33 -17.99 -1.14
N VAL A 196 6.70 -17.68 -0.01
CA VAL A 196 6.10 -18.67 0.90
C VAL A 196 4.61 -18.39 1.00
N SER A 197 3.78 -19.42 0.86
CA SER A 197 2.36 -19.33 1.21
C SER A 197 2.13 -19.77 2.63
N ARG A 198 1.27 -19.03 3.35
CA ARG A 198 0.76 -19.41 4.67
C ARG A 198 -0.65 -19.98 4.50
N GLY A 199 -0.92 -21.19 4.99
CA GLY A 199 -2.26 -21.75 5.00
C GLY A 199 -3.22 -20.90 5.86
N ARG A 200 -4.41 -20.56 5.32
CA ARG A 200 -5.46 -19.89 6.10
C ARG A 200 -5.94 -20.81 7.22
N GLU A 201 -6.03 -20.30 8.43
CA GLU A 201 -6.94 -20.87 9.43
C GLU A 201 -8.39 -20.61 8.98
N ARG A 202 -9.19 -21.64 8.97
CA ARG A 202 -10.64 -21.48 9.10
C ARG A 202 -10.86 -21.06 10.56
N GLU A 203 -11.28 -19.80 10.77
CA GLU A 203 -11.53 -19.14 12.04
C GLU A 203 -10.41 -18.21 12.54
N GLY A 204 -10.56 -16.95 12.23
CA GLY A 204 -10.51 -15.73 13.03
C GLY A 204 -9.42 -15.51 14.08
N ARG A 205 -8.18 -16.02 13.95
CA ARG A 205 -7.07 -15.55 14.80
C ARG A 205 -5.80 -15.36 13.99
N LEU A 206 -5.42 -14.08 13.85
CA LEU A 206 -4.07 -13.71 13.46
C LEU A 206 -3.12 -14.16 14.57
N TRP A 207 -2.21 -15.08 14.27
CA TRP A 207 -1.09 -15.36 15.16
C TRP A 207 0.05 -14.41 14.80
N ILE A 208 0.27 -13.42 15.67
CA ILE A 208 1.56 -12.76 15.79
C ILE A 208 2.29 -13.55 16.86
N ALA A 209 3.33 -14.24 16.51
CA ALA A 209 4.34 -14.79 17.42
C ALA A 209 5.70 -14.68 16.74
#